data_58cf75a3e435a5bea2b875efdf30e4b5
#
_entry.id   58cf75a3e435a5bea2b875efdf30e4b5
#
_cell.length_a   1.000
_cell.length_b   1.000
_cell.length_c   1.000
_cell.angle_alpha   90.00
_cell.angle_beta   90.00
_cell.angle_gamma   90.00
#
_symmetry.space_group_name_H-M   'P 1'
#
loop_
_entity.id
_entity.type
_entity.pdbx_description
1 polymer ?
#
loop_
_entity_poly.entity_id
_entity_poly.type
_entity_poly.pdbx_seq_one_letter_code
_entity_poly.pdbx_strand_id
1 'polypeptide(L)'
;EIYTLSLHDALPIWSAGLVRVCAVSPYVKLADPISNAESIISEIKEAENEKVGFILFPELALTGKSCGDLFFQEHLYNSQLDALNKIVLSTKESRICVIIGLYVKCLGELVNCAGVIQNGEIKGIVPKIYPPKSAFHKKDTIFTPGISFISQDIISLCDQDIPFGQMIFEDSVNGITIGVEINEDLLGTVNPGSAMSLNNAQIKIGRAHV
;
A
#
# COMPACT_ATOMS: atom_id res chain seq x y z
N GLU A 1 14.64 -4.13 -6.52
CA GLU A 1 15.26 -3.05 -5.72
C GLU A 1 14.84 -3.16 -4.25
N ILE A 2 15.70 -2.69 -3.34
CA ILE A 2 15.46 -2.70 -1.89
C ILE A 2 15.36 -1.24 -1.45
N TYR A 3 14.25 -0.88 -0.80
CA TYR A 3 13.99 0.46 -0.29
C TYR A 3 14.05 0.48 1.23
N THR A 4 14.65 1.52 1.79
CA THR A 4 14.96 1.60 3.21
C THR A 4 13.80 2.20 4.02
N LEU A 5 13.44 1.52 5.09
CA LEU A 5 12.52 1.98 6.14
C LEU A 5 13.32 2.31 7.40
N SER A 6 12.74 3.08 8.32
CA SER A 6 13.36 3.41 9.61
C SER A 6 12.41 3.09 10.75
N LEU A 7 12.66 1.99 11.46
CA LEU A 7 11.87 1.51 12.60
C LEU A 7 12.66 1.65 13.91
N HIS A 8 13.08 2.89 14.26
CA HIS A 8 13.95 3.14 15.41
C HIS A 8 13.25 3.00 16.78
N ASP A 9 13.98 2.39 17.73
CA ASP A 9 13.79 2.45 19.19
C ASP A 9 12.42 2.08 19.77
N ALA A 10 11.72 1.14 19.22
CA ALA A 10 10.51 0.61 19.80
C ALA A 10 10.80 -0.68 20.58
N LEU A 11 11.14 -0.59 21.89
CA LEU A 11 11.14 -1.69 22.85
C LEU A 11 12.22 -2.80 22.75
N PRO A 12 12.44 -3.54 23.87
CA PRO A 12 13.24 -4.77 23.95
C PRO A 12 12.86 -5.86 22.93
N ILE A 13 11.61 -5.86 22.43
CA ILE A 13 11.09 -6.75 21.39
C ILE A 13 11.92 -6.65 20.10
N TRP A 14 12.27 -5.45 19.66
CA TRP A 14 13.07 -5.24 18.43
C TRP A 14 14.49 -5.77 18.54
N SER A 15 15.10 -5.65 19.73
CA SER A 15 16.41 -6.20 20.00
C SER A 15 16.43 -7.74 20.01
N ALA A 16 15.27 -8.36 20.14
CA ALA A 16 15.08 -9.81 20.03
C ALA A 16 14.74 -10.28 18.60
N GLY A 17 14.74 -9.38 17.60
CA GLY A 17 14.38 -9.70 16.22
C GLY A 17 12.88 -9.90 15.99
N LEU A 18 12.04 -9.42 16.90
CA LEU A 18 10.59 -9.48 16.78
C LEU A 18 10.02 -8.14 16.34
N VAL A 19 8.98 -8.14 15.55
CA VAL A 19 8.25 -6.95 15.12
C VAL A 19 6.75 -7.11 15.38
N ARG A 20 6.12 -6.07 15.93
CA ARG A 20 4.66 -6.06 16.09
C ARG A 20 4.02 -5.55 14.81
N VAL A 21 3.11 -6.33 14.24
CA VAL A 21 2.35 -5.99 13.04
C VAL A 21 0.86 -5.93 13.35
N CYS A 22 0.13 -5.08 12.64
CA CYS A 22 -1.31 -4.94 12.78
C CYS A 22 -1.96 -4.91 11.39
N ALA A 23 -3.06 -5.65 11.23
CA ALA A 23 -3.93 -5.55 10.06
C ALA A 23 -5.28 -5.01 10.53
N VAL A 24 -5.69 -3.88 9.97
CA VAL A 24 -6.90 -3.16 10.36
C VAL A 24 -7.86 -3.04 9.19
N SER A 25 -9.12 -3.29 9.44
CA SER A 25 -10.20 -3.09 8.49
C SER A 25 -11.16 -2.03 9.03
N PRO A 26 -10.90 -0.73 8.77
CA PRO A 26 -11.76 0.34 9.20
C PRO A 26 -13.09 0.32 8.44
N TYR A 27 -14.10 0.97 9.00
CA TYR A 27 -15.32 1.23 8.23
C TYR A 27 -15.01 2.16 7.07
N VAL A 28 -15.28 1.68 5.84
CA VAL A 28 -15.01 2.42 4.60
C VAL A 28 -16.31 2.98 4.02
N LYS A 29 -16.35 4.30 3.83
CA LYS A 29 -17.41 4.97 3.07
C LYS A 29 -17.05 4.96 1.60
N LEU A 30 -17.96 4.43 0.78
CA LEU A 30 -17.75 4.33 -0.66
C LEU A 30 -17.61 5.72 -1.29
N ALA A 31 -16.55 5.90 -2.09
CA ALA A 31 -16.23 7.14 -2.80
C ALA A 31 -16.10 8.40 -1.91
N ASP A 32 -15.74 8.21 -0.62
CA ASP A 32 -15.46 9.31 0.33
C ASP A 32 -14.04 9.19 0.90
N PRO A 33 -12.98 9.48 0.09
CA PRO A 33 -11.60 9.30 0.52
C PRO A 33 -11.22 10.12 1.75
N ILE A 34 -11.82 11.30 1.91
CA ILE A 34 -11.48 12.22 3.01
C ILE A 34 -11.94 11.63 4.36
N SER A 35 -13.19 11.17 4.45
CA SER A 35 -13.68 10.51 5.66
C SER A 35 -12.92 9.20 5.94
N ASN A 36 -12.57 8.45 4.89
CA ASN A 36 -11.80 7.22 5.04
C ASN A 36 -10.39 7.50 5.57
N ALA A 37 -9.74 8.56 5.09
CA ALA A 37 -8.43 8.99 5.61
C ALA A 37 -8.48 9.38 7.08
N GLU A 38 -9.54 10.06 7.53
CA GLU A 38 -9.72 10.40 8.96
C GLU A 38 -9.80 9.14 9.83
N SER A 39 -10.56 8.14 9.40
CA SER A 39 -10.64 6.85 10.08
C SER A 39 -9.28 6.14 10.09
N ILE A 40 -8.58 6.10 8.97
CA ILE A 40 -7.25 5.49 8.85
C ILE A 40 -6.23 6.19 9.75
N ILE A 41 -6.22 7.52 9.81
CA ILE A 41 -5.34 8.30 10.70
C ILE A 41 -5.63 7.98 12.18
N SER A 42 -6.89 7.78 12.55
CA SER A 42 -7.24 7.38 13.90
C SER A 42 -6.65 6.01 14.27
N GLU A 43 -6.77 5.03 13.37
CA GLU A 43 -6.20 3.69 13.55
C GLU A 43 -4.66 3.71 13.61
N ILE A 44 -4.02 4.55 12.78
CA ILE A 44 -2.56 4.74 12.82
C ILE A 44 -2.12 5.23 14.21
N LYS A 45 -2.81 6.24 14.77
CA LYS A 45 -2.49 6.77 16.11
C LYS A 45 -2.69 5.74 17.22
N GLU A 46 -3.72 4.91 17.12
CA GLU A 46 -3.94 3.82 18.08
C GLU A 46 -2.83 2.77 17.97
N ALA A 47 -2.48 2.38 16.75
CA ALA A 47 -1.39 1.45 16.51
C ALA A 47 -0.02 1.97 17.00
N GLU A 48 0.23 3.28 16.92
CA GLU A 48 1.43 3.90 17.47
C GLU A 48 1.46 3.80 18.99
N ASN A 49 0.34 4.03 19.68
CA ASN A 49 0.23 3.86 21.13
C ASN A 49 0.50 2.40 21.56
N GLU A 50 0.09 1.45 20.71
CA GLU A 50 0.34 0.00 20.86
C GLU A 50 1.76 -0.42 20.44
N LYS A 51 2.58 0.53 19.95
CA LYS A 51 3.95 0.30 19.48
C LYS A 51 4.03 -0.71 18.34
N VAL A 52 3.11 -0.60 17.41
CA VAL A 52 3.09 -1.36 16.16
C VAL A 52 4.16 -0.80 15.21
N GLY A 53 4.93 -1.68 14.56
CA GLY A 53 5.92 -1.29 13.56
C GLY A 53 5.34 -1.17 12.16
N PHE A 54 4.45 -2.10 11.82
CA PHE A 54 3.76 -2.11 10.51
C PHE A 54 2.26 -2.20 10.70
N ILE A 55 1.53 -1.28 10.06
CA ILE A 55 0.06 -1.33 9.99
C ILE A 55 -0.38 -1.51 8.52
N LEU A 56 -1.28 -2.46 8.30
CA LEU A 56 -1.81 -2.80 6.98
C LEU A 56 -3.29 -2.46 6.90
N PHE A 57 -3.67 -1.75 5.85
CA PHE A 57 -5.06 -1.45 5.48
C PHE A 57 -5.49 -2.22 4.21
N PRO A 58 -6.80 -2.41 4.00
CA PRO A 58 -7.34 -3.16 2.86
C PRO A 58 -6.99 -2.56 1.49
N GLU A 59 -7.15 -3.41 0.46
CA GLU A 59 -7.14 -3.02 -0.94
C GLU A 59 -8.16 -1.89 -1.20
N LEU A 60 -7.71 -0.79 -1.87
CA LEU A 60 -8.55 0.38 -2.16
C LEU A 60 -9.21 1.00 -0.91
N ALA A 61 -8.52 0.98 0.24
CA ALA A 61 -9.06 1.47 1.52
C ALA A 61 -9.45 2.95 1.48
N LEU A 62 -8.80 3.76 0.65
CA LEU A 62 -9.13 5.19 0.51
C LEU A 62 -10.46 5.44 -0.18
N THR A 63 -10.84 4.62 -1.14
CA THR A 63 -12.05 4.86 -1.96
C THR A 63 -13.18 3.87 -1.71
N GLY A 64 -12.82 2.69 -1.22
CA GLY A 64 -13.67 1.51 -1.29
C GLY A 64 -13.53 0.79 -2.63
N LYS A 65 -13.71 -0.54 -2.60
CA LYS A 65 -13.49 -1.41 -3.78
C LYS A 65 -14.62 -1.34 -4.80
N SER A 66 -15.83 -0.95 -4.39
CA SER A 66 -17.06 -1.06 -5.20
C SER A 66 -17.48 0.25 -5.87
N CYS A 67 -16.55 1.18 -6.14
CA CYS A 67 -16.84 2.47 -6.76
C CYS A 67 -17.28 2.38 -8.24
N GLY A 68 -17.05 1.25 -8.93
CA GLY A 68 -17.44 1.08 -10.33
C GLY A 68 -16.90 2.21 -11.23
N ASP A 69 -17.79 2.78 -12.05
CA ASP A 69 -17.41 3.84 -13.00
C ASP A 69 -16.90 5.15 -12.33
N LEU A 70 -17.10 5.32 -11.02
CA LEU A 70 -16.60 6.49 -10.31
C LEU A 70 -15.07 6.56 -10.32
N PHE A 71 -14.35 5.44 -10.47
CA PHE A 71 -12.90 5.43 -10.59
C PHE A 71 -12.38 6.23 -11.79
N PHE A 72 -13.19 6.41 -12.84
CA PHE A 72 -12.82 7.22 -14.00
C PHE A 72 -12.98 8.73 -13.77
N GLN A 73 -13.63 9.15 -12.69
CA GLN A 73 -13.89 10.55 -12.39
C GLN A 73 -12.65 11.23 -11.79
N GLU A 74 -12.27 12.36 -12.36
CA GLU A 74 -11.16 13.19 -11.84
C GLU A 74 -11.40 13.63 -10.40
N HIS A 75 -12.66 13.94 -10.04
CA HIS A 75 -12.99 14.39 -8.70
C HIS A 75 -12.67 13.33 -7.65
N LEU A 76 -12.99 12.04 -7.90
CA LEU A 76 -12.67 10.97 -6.97
C LEU A 76 -11.15 10.78 -6.85
N TYR A 77 -10.43 10.85 -8.00
CA TYR A 77 -8.98 10.73 -8.00
C TYR A 77 -8.30 11.85 -7.20
N ASN A 78 -8.68 13.10 -7.45
CA ASN A 78 -8.11 14.25 -6.74
C ASN A 78 -8.44 14.19 -5.24
N SER A 79 -9.67 13.84 -4.87
CA SER A 79 -10.05 13.63 -3.47
C SER A 79 -9.23 12.53 -2.80
N GLN A 80 -8.90 11.45 -3.53
CA GLN A 80 -8.01 10.41 -3.03
C GLN A 80 -6.58 10.90 -2.82
N LEU A 81 -6.05 11.75 -3.71
CA LEU A 81 -4.73 12.36 -3.54
C LEU A 81 -4.67 13.29 -2.33
N ASP A 82 -5.70 14.09 -2.12
CA ASP A 82 -5.83 14.94 -0.92
C ASP A 82 -5.87 14.10 0.35
N ALA A 83 -6.62 13.01 0.34
CA ALA A 83 -6.73 12.06 1.44
C ALA A 83 -5.38 11.37 1.72
N LEU A 84 -4.69 10.91 0.67
CA LEU A 84 -3.37 10.32 0.78
C LEU A 84 -2.36 11.30 1.39
N ASN A 85 -2.36 12.55 0.92
CA ASN A 85 -1.48 13.60 1.44
C ASN A 85 -1.73 13.86 2.94
N LYS A 86 -2.99 13.87 3.40
CA LYS A 86 -3.31 13.97 4.84
C LYS A 86 -2.69 12.82 5.64
N ILE A 87 -2.75 11.58 5.14
CA ILE A 87 -2.13 10.42 5.79
C ILE A 87 -0.61 10.57 5.81
N VAL A 88 0.01 10.94 4.68
CA VAL A 88 1.45 11.17 4.60
C VAL A 88 1.88 12.21 5.63
N LEU A 89 1.19 13.34 5.70
CA LEU A 89 1.49 14.39 6.68
C LEU A 89 1.31 13.94 8.13
N SER A 90 0.35 13.05 8.40
CA SER A 90 0.11 12.53 9.75
C SER A 90 1.24 11.61 10.25
N THR A 91 2.05 11.07 9.34
CA THR A 91 3.17 10.17 9.68
C THR A 91 4.52 10.88 9.82
N LYS A 92 4.61 12.22 9.73
CA LYS A 92 5.88 12.97 9.74
C LYS A 92 6.76 12.72 10.96
N GLU A 93 6.16 12.51 12.12
CA GLU A 93 6.86 12.22 13.38
C GLU A 93 6.65 10.78 13.83
N SER A 94 6.03 9.98 12.97
CA SER A 94 5.68 8.59 13.23
C SER A 94 6.74 7.63 12.71
N ARG A 95 7.04 6.61 13.49
CA ARG A 95 7.94 5.52 13.09
C ARG A 95 7.22 4.34 12.48
N ILE A 96 5.90 4.32 12.58
CA ILE A 96 5.07 3.25 12.02
C ILE A 96 5.16 3.26 10.49
N CYS A 97 5.35 2.11 9.91
CA CYS A 97 5.24 1.93 8.47
C CYS A 97 3.78 1.60 8.13
N VAL A 98 3.15 2.45 7.33
CA VAL A 98 1.76 2.35 6.91
C VAL A 98 1.70 1.76 5.51
N ILE A 99 0.93 0.68 5.34
CA ILE A 99 0.69 0.06 4.04
C ILE A 99 -0.80 0.19 3.72
N ILE A 100 -1.11 0.90 2.63
CA ILE A 100 -2.48 1.30 2.31
C ILE A 100 -2.83 1.03 0.85
N GLY A 101 -4.04 0.48 0.62
CA GLY A 101 -4.58 0.28 -0.73
C GLY A 101 -5.13 1.57 -1.33
N LEU A 102 -4.70 1.89 -2.55
CA LEU A 102 -5.12 3.04 -3.35
C LEU A 102 -5.09 2.70 -4.84
N TYR A 103 -5.48 3.63 -5.69
CA TYR A 103 -5.21 3.50 -7.13
C TYR A 103 -4.44 4.70 -7.64
N VAL A 104 -3.68 4.49 -8.71
CA VAL A 104 -2.91 5.55 -9.36
C VAL A 104 -3.24 5.62 -10.84
N LYS A 105 -3.05 6.81 -11.43
CA LYS A 105 -3.05 7.01 -12.88
C LYS A 105 -1.61 6.92 -13.38
N CYS A 106 -1.34 5.94 -14.22
CA CYS A 106 -0.04 5.73 -14.83
C CYS A 106 -0.19 5.59 -16.34
N LEU A 107 0.47 6.47 -17.11
CA LEU A 107 0.40 6.48 -18.58
C LEU A 107 -1.02 6.51 -19.15
N GLY A 108 -1.95 7.19 -18.45
CA GLY A 108 -3.36 7.29 -18.85
C GLY A 108 -4.25 6.14 -18.40
N GLU A 109 -3.70 5.13 -17.78
CA GLU A 109 -4.41 3.95 -17.27
C GLU A 109 -4.60 4.01 -15.75
N LEU A 110 -5.62 3.34 -15.23
CA LEU A 110 -5.85 3.16 -13.79
C LEU A 110 -5.15 1.88 -13.31
N VAL A 111 -4.37 2.00 -12.25
CA VAL A 111 -3.65 0.87 -11.65
C VAL A 111 -4.00 0.76 -10.18
N ASN A 112 -4.46 -0.41 -9.76
CA ASN A 112 -4.67 -0.72 -8.34
C ASN A 112 -3.32 -0.97 -7.67
N CYS A 113 -3.07 -0.33 -6.54
CA CYS A 113 -1.76 -0.31 -5.90
C CYS A 113 -1.84 -0.38 -4.38
N ALA A 114 -0.71 -0.71 -3.78
CA ALA A 114 -0.42 -0.48 -2.37
C ALA A 114 0.65 0.60 -2.23
N GLY A 115 0.40 1.60 -1.40
CA GLY A 115 1.39 2.61 -1.01
C GLY A 115 2.04 2.24 0.31
N VAL A 116 3.35 2.39 0.40
CA VAL A 116 4.14 2.22 1.63
C VAL A 116 4.59 3.60 2.09
N ILE A 117 4.14 4.01 3.28
CA ILE A 117 4.32 5.37 3.81
C ILE A 117 5.04 5.30 5.14
N GLN A 118 6.02 6.16 5.36
CA GLN A 118 6.71 6.32 6.62
C GLN A 118 7.39 7.68 6.73
N ASN A 119 7.41 8.28 7.91
CA ASN A 119 8.11 9.55 8.19
C ASN A 119 7.69 10.72 7.27
N GLY A 120 6.41 10.80 6.91
CA GLY A 120 5.91 11.86 6.03
C GLY A 120 6.29 11.70 4.56
N GLU A 121 6.72 10.52 4.14
CA GLU A 121 7.11 10.22 2.76
C GLU A 121 6.45 8.93 2.26
N ILE A 122 6.17 8.88 0.97
CA ILE A 122 5.77 7.66 0.29
C ILE A 122 7.05 6.94 -0.15
N LYS A 123 7.36 5.81 0.46
CA LYS A 123 8.58 5.05 0.22
C LYS A 123 8.53 4.24 -1.07
N GLY A 124 7.33 3.92 -1.55
CA GLY A 124 7.12 3.21 -2.81
C GLY A 124 5.65 2.90 -3.06
N ILE A 125 5.33 2.70 -4.32
CA ILE A 125 4.02 2.26 -4.79
C ILE A 125 4.15 0.91 -5.49
N VAL A 126 3.46 -0.10 -4.96
CA VAL A 126 3.48 -1.47 -5.48
C VAL A 126 2.20 -1.73 -6.27
N PRO A 127 2.27 -1.94 -7.60
CA PRO A 127 1.11 -2.24 -8.42
C PRO A 127 0.65 -3.68 -8.25
N LYS A 128 -0.66 -3.89 -8.30
CA LYS A 128 -1.29 -5.22 -8.39
C LYS A 128 -1.02 -5.85 -9.75
N ILE A 129 -0.38 -7.01 -9.75
CA ILE A 129 0.05 -7.69 -10.97
C ILE A 129 -1.12 -8.37 -11.69
N TYR A 130 -2.00 -9.02 -10.93
CA TYR A 130 -3.12 -9.80 -11.45
C TYR A 130 -4.46 -9.26 -10.94
N PRO A 131 -5.04 -8.21 -11.56
CA PRO A 131 -6.39 -7.80 -11.23
C PRO A 131 -7.37 -8.95 -11.56
N PRO A 132 -8.47 -9.09 -10.80
CA PRO A 132 -9.43 -10.16 -11.01
C PRO A 132 -9.97 -10.09 -12.44
N LYS A 133 -9.87 -11.19 -13.18
CA LYS A 133 -10.55 -11.33 -14.46
C LYS A 133 -12.00 -11.69 -14.17
N SER A 134 -12.94 -10.80 -14.51
CA SER A 134 -14.34 -11.18 -14.51
C SER A 134 -14.54 -12.36 -15.47
N ALA A 135 -15.04 -13.49 -14.95
CA ALA A 135 -15.32 -14.67 -15.77
C ALA A 135 -16.45 -14.40 -16.79
N PHE A 136 -17.23 -13.36 -16.58
CA PHE A 136 -18.44 -13.07 -17.36
C PHE A 136 -18.33 -11.85 -18.29
N HIS A 137 -17.42 -10.92 -18.06
CA HIS A 137 -17.28 -9.72 -18.87
C HIS A 137 -15.81 -9.34 -19.10
N LYS A 138 -15.32 -9.57 -20.31
CA LYS A 138 -13.99 -9.14 -20.74
C LYS A 138 -13.76 -7.60 -20.72
N LYS A 139 -14.84 -6.82 -20.51
CA LYS A 139 -14.83 -5.35 -20.51
C LYS A 139 -14.79 -4.71 -19.11
N ASP A 140 -14.85 -5.51 -18.02
CA ASP A 140 -15.07 -4.98 -16.67
C ASP A 140 -13.80 -4.91 -15.81
N THR A 141 -12.62 -4.95 -16.38
CA THR A 141 -11.40 -4.63 -15.65
C THR A 141 -11.18 -3.12 -15.65
N ILE A 142 -11.62 -2.46 -14.59
CA ILE A 142 -11.40 -1.02 -14.36
C ILE A 142 -9.89 -0.74 -14.27
N PHE A 143 -9.13 -1.66 -13.69
CA PHE A 143 -7.71 -1.50 -13.45
C PHE A 143 -6.87 -2.31 -14.44
N THR A 144 -5.88 -1.66 -15.01
CA THR A 144 -4.88 -2.28 -15.87
C THR A 144 -3.91 -3.13 -15.03
N PRO A 145 -3.55 -4.35 -15.47
CA PRO A 145 -2.59 -5.19 -14.76
C PRO A 145 -1.25 -4.50 -14.54
N GLY A 146 -0.72 -4.56 -13.33
CA GLY A 146 0.57 -3.97 -12.96
C GLY A 146 1.74 -4.46 -13.80
N ILE A 147 1.65 -5.68 -14.34
CA ILE A 147 2.68 -6.23 -15.24
C ILE A 147 2.87 -5.38 -16.51
N SER A 148 1.87 -4.62 -16.93
CA SER A 148 1.97 -3.71 -18.09
C SER A 148 2.90 -2.53 -17.85
N PHE A 149 3.30 -2.28 -16.61
CA PHE A 149 4.11 -1.13 -16.18
C PHE A 149 5.48 -1.55 -15.63
N ILE A 150 5.96 -2.72 -16.02
CA ILE A 150 7.24 -3.26 -15.51
C ILE A 150 8.45 -2.37 -15.82
N SER A 151 8.36 -1.54 -16.87
CA SER A 151 9.40 -0.57 -17.26
C SER A 151 9.22 0.80 -16.62
N GLN A 152 8.17 1.01 -15.83
CA GLN A 152 7.91 2.27 -15.15
C GLN A 152 8.54 2.20 -13.75
N ASP A 153 9.64 2.91 -13.57
CA ASP A 153 10.41 2.85 -12.31
C ASP A 153 10.01 3.94 -11.32
N ILE A 154 9.49 5.07 -11.81
CA ILE A 154 9.15 6.25 -11.00
C ILE A 154 7.82 6.84 -11.46
N ILE A 155 6.99 7.26 -10.48
CA ILE A 155 5.79 8.07 -10.72
C ILE A 155 5.81 9.31 -9.82
N SER A 156 5.22 10.41 -10.30
CA SER A 156 5.01 11.61 -9.48
C SER A 156 3.65 11.58 -8.83
N LEU A 157 3.59 11.66 -7.49
CA LEU A 157 2.37 11.62 -6.69
C LEU A 157 2.55 12.47 -5.43
N CYS A 158 1.58 13.32 -5.07
CA CYS A 158 1.66 14.20 -3.88
C CYS A 158 2.97 15.01 -3.83
N ASP A 159 3.39 15.60 -4.94
CA ASP A 159 4.62 16.38 -5.10
C ASP A 159 5.92 15.61 -4.77
N GLN A 160 5.88 14.28 -4.83
CA GLN A 160 7.02 13.40 -4.63
C GLN A 160 7.27 12.54 -5.87
N ASP A 161 8.52 12.32 -6.22
CA ASP A 161 8.94 11.31 -7.19
C ASP A 161 9.17 9.99 -6.46
N ILE A 162 8.29 9.01 -6.73
CA ILE A 162 8.13 7.81 -5.93
C ILE A 162 8.51 6.59 -6.75
N PRO A 163 9.32 5.66 -6.19
CA PRO A 163 9.55 4.36 -6.79
C PRO A 163 8.24 3.61 -7.06
N PHE A 164 8.11 3.06 -8.26
CA PHE A 164 6.92 2.34 -8.71
C PHE A 164 7.29 0.98 -9.27
N GLY A 165 6.70 -0.09 -8.76
CA GLY A 165 6.96 -1.44 -9.25
C GLY A 165 6.94 -2.50 -8.14
N GLN A 166 7.38 -3.71 -8.49
CA GLN A 166 7.59 -4.77 -7.50
C GLN A 166 8.92 -4.54 -6.78
N MET A 167 8.87 -4.38 -5.46
CA MET A 167 10.03 -4.03 -4.64
C MET A 167 9.98 -4.68 -3.27
N ILE A 168 11.11 -4.68 -2.60
CA ILE A 168 11.26 -5.07 -1.20
C ILE A 168 11.67 -3.84 -0.41
N PHE A 169 11.11 -3.69 0.78
CA PHE A 169 11.46 -2.64 1.73
C PHE A 169 12.27 -3.25 2.86
N GLU A 170 13.37 -2.63 3.21
CA GLU A 170 14.25 -3.06 4.30
C GLU A 170 14.26 -2.02 5.41
N ASP A 171 14.05 -2.49 6.66
CA ASP A 171 14.32 -1.67 7.83
C ASP A 171 15.82 -1.53 8.05
N SER A 172 16.32 -0.30 7.96
CA SER A 172 17.75 0.02 8.09
C SER A 172 18.36 -0.31 9.43
N VAL A 173 17.55 -0.53 10.45
CA VAL A 173 18.00 -0.75 11.84
C VAL A 173 18.12 -2.22 12.17
N ASN A 174 17.07 -2.98 11.85
CA ASN A 174 16.98 -4.39 12.22
C ASN A 174 17.19 -5.34 11.04
N GLY A 175 17.35 -4.80 9.81
CA GLY A 175 17.51 -5.58 8.59
C GLY A 175 16.26 -6.41 8.24
N ILE A 176 15.09 -6.07 8.80
CA ILE A 176 13.84 -6.76 8.50
C ILE A 176 13.39 -6.36 7.11
N THR A 177 13.15 -7.35 6.25
CA THR A 177 12.72 -7.14 4.87
C THR A 177 11.26 -7.53 4.68
N ILE A 178 10.49 -6.64 4.05
CA ILE A 178 9.09 -6.86 3.73
C ILE A 178 8.84 -6.76 2.23
N GLY A 179 7.97 -7.63 1.73
CA GLY A 179 7.40 -7.56 0.39
C GLY A 179 5.90 -7.34 0.47
N VAL A 180 5.36 -6.60 -0.49
CA VAL A 180 3.92 -6.29 -0.57
C VAL A 180 3.36 -6.90 -1.84
N GLU A 181 2.30 -7.70 -1.72
CA GLU A 181 1.49 -8.22 -2.83
C GLU A 181 0.01 -7.94 -2.56
N ILE A 182 -0.84 -7.94 -3.58
CA ILE A 182 -2.23 -7.50 -3.41
C ILE A 182 -3.20 -8.62 -3.77
N ASN A 183 -3.83 -9.20 -2.74
CA ASN A 183 -4.94 -10.14 -2.83
C ASN A 183 -4.72 -11.27 -3.86
N GLU A 184 -5.36 -11.20 -5.04
CA GLU A 184 -5.29 -12.25 -6.07
C GLU A 184 -3.88 -12.49 -6.63
N ASP A 185 -2.92 -11.60 -6.39
CA ASP A 185 -1.52 -11.81 -6.77
C ASP A 185 -0.94 -13.08 -6.14
N LEU A 186 -1.41 -13.43 -4.93
CA LEU A 186 -1.06 -14.68 -4.25
C LEU A 186 -1.45 -15.93 -5.05
N LEU A 187 -2.52 -15.84 -5.84
CA LEU A 187 -3.07 -16.94 -6.64
C LEU A 187 -2.57 -16.94 -8.09
N GLY A 188 -1.73 -15.97 -8.45
CA GLY A 188 -1.17 -15.84 -9.79
C GLY A 188 -0.23 -16.98 -10.14
N THR A 189 -0.19 -17.38 -11.43
CA THR A 189 0.70 -18.44 -11.92
C THR A 189 2.18 -18.13 -11.64
N VAL A 190 2.56 -16.86 -11.74
CA VAL A 190 3.87 -16.35 -11.32
C VAL A 190 3.61 -15.41 -10.15
N ASN A 191 3.57 -15.98 -8.96
CA ASN A 191 3.27 -15.28 -7.73
C ASN A 191 4.41 -14.27 -7.38
N PRO A 192 4.14 -12.98 -7.24
CA PRO A 192 5.14 -11.98 -6.81
C PRO A 192 5.82 -12.36 -5.50
N GLY A 193 5.07 -12.94 -4.56
CA GLY A 193 5.60 -13.41 -3.28
C GLY A 193 6.68 -14.47 -3.40
N SER A 194 6.71 -15.26 -4.48
CA SER A 194 7.82 -16.20 -4.75
C SER A 194 9.10 -15.45 -5.10
N ALA A 195 9.02 -14.45 -5.97
CA ALA A 195 10.16 -13.58 -6.29
C ALA A 195 10.65 -12.81 -5.07
N MET A 196 9.75 -12.29 -4.23
CA MET A 196 10.07 -11.62 -2.97
C MET A 196 10.82 -12.56 -2.01
N SER A 197 10.38 -13.83 -1.89
CA SER A 197 11.05 -14.82 -1.04
C SER A 197 12.47 -15.13 -1.54
N LEU A 198 12.67 -15.24 -2.86
CA LEU A 198 13.99 -15.43 -3.45
C LEU A 198 14.92 -14.24 -3.22
N ASN A 199 14.37 -13.05 -3.00
CA ASN A 199 15.08 -11.83 -2.65
C ASN A 199 15.08 -11.55 -1.14
N ASN A 200 14.93 -12.59 -0.31
CA ASN A 200 15.00 -12.56 1.15
C ASN A 200 13.91 -11.76 1.87
N ALA A 201 12.71 -11.55 1.28
CA ALA A 201 11.60 -11.00 2.03
C ALA A 201 11.21 -11.93 3.19
N GLN A 202 11.40 -11.45 4.42
CA GLN A 202 11.10 -12.19 5.67
C GLN A 202 9.61 -12.10 6.02
N ILE A 203 8.99 -10.97 5.71
CA ILE A 203 7.57 -10.72 5.93
C ILE A 203 6.93 -10.44 4.57
N LYS A 204 5.86 -11.16 4.24
CA LYS A 204 5.05 -10.90 3.05
C LYS A 204 3.68 -10.41 3.49
N ILE A 205 3.27 -9.28 2.93
CA ILE A 205 2.02 -8.62 3.24
C ILE A 205 1.13 -8.71 2.01
N GLY A 206 0.09 -9.56 2.07
CA GLY A 206 -0.69 -9.90 0.88
C GLY A 206 -2.16 -9.54 0.95
N ARG A 207 -2.80 -9.58 2.12
CA ARG A 207 -4.24 -9.37 2.20
C ARG A 207 -4.69 -9.02 3.61
N ALA A 208 -5.32 -7.85 3.77
CA ALA A 208 -6.32 -7.67 4.81
C ALA A 208 -7.69 -8.05 4.21
N HIS A 209 -8.27 -9.14 4.65
CA HIS A 209 -9.64 -9.52 4.33
C HIS A 209 -10.58 -8.96 5.38
N VAL A 210 -11.64 -8.38 4.90
CA VAL A 210 -12.87 -8.20 5.66
C VAL A 210 -13.81 -9.32 5.28
#